data_8a9d7ac13af331fde1516934189dfdd3
#
_entry.id   8a9d7ac13af331fde1516934189dfdd3
#
_cell.length_a   1.000
_cell.length_b   1.000
_cell.length_c   1.000
_cell.angle_alpha   90.00
_cell.angle_beta   90.00
_cell.angle_gamma   90.00
#
_symmetry.space_group_name_H-M   'P 1'
#
loop_
_entity.id
_entity.type
_entity.pdbx_description
1 polymer ?
#
loop_
_entity_poly.entity_id
_entity_poly.type
_entity_poly.pdbx_seq_one_letter_code
_entity_poly.pdbx_strand_id
1 'polypeptide(L)'
;MTTHQAPQQTPLPLLSRSDATATHRHRTLAAVWAVTRLGMLVLLVRDDLGVGGVSREVYVLYAGWYEQLARGVFPYGDTTWQYPPGAAAVFLSPGLLPWLSYFQAFVALALLADAAVALALARAGGRDAGTAGAWLWTCGLPLLLHIPLARYDVQTTALAVLALLALLRPRPRPRLGGALAGLGATVKLWPLLTLLGTPRGRPTRAAWTSAAAAAAALLAGLALGFPHTLDFLRQQGDRGVQIESLGGTALHLARLAGLPYHVEYRYGAFEFLGPQVPAVARLSLLLTAAAFGWLLLWRVHARRWTPATPCDAALCAVLLFTVTSRVISPQYLIWLLGLAAVCLTTRRTTQRPAALLLLPAAALSSLGYPLLYEDVIASTPAGCTVLVLRNGLLLAAAWLSCRGLWRATTAASNT
;
A
#
# COMPACT_ATOMS: atom_id res chain seq x y z
N MET A 1 -25.19 12.17 -72.92
CA MET A 1 -25.66 12.72 -71.59
C MET A 1 -25.00 11.90 -70.51
N THR A 2 -23.89 12.40 -69.98
CA THR A 2 -23.14 11.77 -68.92
C THR A 2 -23.47 12.51 -67.62
N THR A 3 -24.23 11.86 -66.71
CA THR A 3 -24.59 12.39 -65.43
C THR A 3 -23.40 12.25 -64.47
N HIS A 4 -22.78 13.37 -64.11
CA HIS A 4 -21.82 13.47 -63.00
C HIS A 4 -22.56 13.28 -61.66
N GLN A 5 -22.33 12.17 -60.96
CA GLN A 5 -22.69 12.03 -59.54
C GLN A 5 -21.65 12.79 -58.70
N ALA A 6 -22.10 13.72 -57.89
CA ALA A 6 -21.31 14.40 -56.87
C ALA A 6 -20.88 13.44 -55.74
N PRO A 7 -19.66 13.56 -55.18
CA PRO A 7 -19.22 12.69 -54.10
C PRO A 7 -20.04 12.96 -52.83
N GLN A 8 -20.65 11.88 -52.30
CA GLN A 8 -21.32 11.89 -51.00
C GLN A 8 -20.25 12.16 -49.89
N GLN A 9 -20.34 13.30 -49.26
CA GLN A 9 -19.57 13.59 -48.06
C GLN A 9 -20.04 12.68 -46.92
N THR A 10 -19.20 11.73 -46.51
CA THR A 10 -19.42 10.90 -45.30
C THR A 10 -19.43 11.85 -44.08
N PRO A 11 -20.52 11.90 -43.30
CA PRO A 11 -20.55 12.75 -42.10
C PRO A 11 -19.53 12.25 -41.10
N LEU A 12 -18.68 13.15 -40.62
CA LEU A 12 -17.75 12.91 -39.48
C LEU A 12 -18.58 12.39 -38.30
N PRO A 13 -18.15 11.29 -37.63
CA PRO A 13 -18.88 10.74 -36.48
C PRO A 13 -18.93 11.77 -35.37
N LEU A 14 -20.12 12.32 -35.13
CA LEU A 14 -20.40 13.15 -33.97
C LEU A 14 -20.17 12.30 -32.71
N LEU A 15 -19.15 12.67 -31.92
CA LEU A 15 -18.91 12.06 -30.61
C LEU A 15 -20.21 12.05 -29.83
N SER A 16 -20.65 10.87 -29.39
CA SER A 16 -21.89 10.75 -28.62
C SER A 16 -21.78 11.55 -27.32
N ARG A 17 -22.90 12.09 -26.80
CA ARG A 17 -22.89 12.81 -25.51
C ARG A 17 -22.25 11.97 -24.38
N SER A 18 -22.32 10.65 -24.46
CA SER A 18 -21.67 9.73 -23.51
C SER A 18 -20.15 9.77 -23.59
N ASP A 19 -19.58 9.89 -24.79
CA ASP A 19 -18.13 9.94 -24.99
C ASP A 19 -17.55 11.28 -24.56
N ALA A 20 -18.26 12.37 -24.80
CA ALA A 20 -17.89 13.71 -24.35
C ALA A 20 -17.86 13.81 -22.81
N THR A 21 -18.85 13.23 -22.13
CA THR A 21 -18.91 13.21 -20.65
C THR A 21 -17.82 12.30 -20.04
N ALA A 22 -17.50 11.18 -20.66
CA ALA A 22 -16.42 10.29 -20.23
C ALA A 22 -15.06 10.99 -20.37
N THR A 23 -14.80 11.64 -21.50
CA THR A 23 -13.58 12.41 -21.77
C THR A 23 -13.42 13.54 -20.76
N HIS A 24 -14.48 14.28 -20.45
CA HIS A 24 -14.45 15.36 -19.45
C HIS A 24 -14.06 14.83 -18.06
N ARG A 25 -14.65 13.72 -17.63
CA ARG A 25 -14.33 13.09 -16.33
C ARG A 25 -12.86 12.68 -16.22
N HIS A 26 -12.28 12.12 -17.28
CA HIS A 26 -10.86 11.75 -17.28
C HIS A 26 -9.93 12.96 -17.27
N ARG A 27 -10.28 14.05 -17.99
CA ARG A 27 -9.52 15.31 -17.96
C ARG A 27 -9.56 15.95 -16.56
N THR A 28 -10.71 16.00 -15.92
CA THR A 28 -10.87 16.53 -14.56
C THR A 28 -10.03 15.70 -13.57
N LEU A 29 -10.08 14.38 -13.65
CA LEU A 29 -9.28 13.50 -12.80
C LEU A 29 -7.77 13.75 -13.00
N ALA A 30 -7.31 13.87 -14.24
CA ALA A 30 -5.92 14.16 -14.55
C ALA A 30 -5.49 15.53 -14.03
N ALA A 31 -6.33 16.56 -14.17
CA ALA A 31 -6.04 17.90 -13.65
C ALA A 31 -5.95 17.90 -12.11
N VAL A 32 -6.88 17.27 -11.41
CA VAL A 32 -6.84 17.17 -9.94
C VAL A 32 -5.65 16.35 -9.49
N TRP A 33 -5.31 15.26 -10.19
CA TRP A 33 -4.08 14.50 -9.94
C TRP A 33 -2.85 15.40 -10.06
N ALA A 34 -2.70 16.13 -11.15
CA ALA A 34 -1.55 17.00 -11.37
C ALA A 34 -1.44 18.10 -10.30
N VAL A 35 -2.53 18.79 -9.98
CA VAL A 35 -2.56 19.87 -8.98
C VAL A 35 -2.21 19.32 -7.59
N THR A 36 -2.77 18.19 -7.20
CA THR A 36 -2.49 17.60 -5.88
C THR A 36 -1.04 17.11 -5.78
N ARG A 37 -0.47 16.52 -6.86
CA ARG A 37 0.93 16.07 -6.86
C ARG A 37 1.91 17.25 -6.88
N LEU A 38 1.56 18.32 -7.57
CA LEU A 38 2.34 19.56 -7.48
C LEU A 38 2.36 20.11 -6.04
N GLY A 39 1.22 20.13 -5.35
CA GLY A 39 1.16 20.50 -3.93
C GLY A 39 2.03 19.59 -3.05
N MET A 40 1.97 18.27 -3.24
CA MET A 40 2.82 17.32 -2.53
C MET A 40 4.32 17.54 -2.82
N LEU A 41 4.68 17.86 -4.08
CA LEU A 41 6.07 18.20 -4.46
C LEU A 41 6.54 19.47 -3.79
N VAL A 42 5.71 20.52 -3.74
CA VAL A 42 6.05 21.76 -3.04
C VAL A 42 6.32 21.49 -1.56
N LEU A 43 5.49 20.70 -0.90
CA LEU A 43 5.70 20.29 0.50
C LEU A 43 7.00 19.49 0.66
N LEU A 44 7.30 18.57 -0.27
CA LEU A 44 8.51 17.76 -0.23
C LEU A 44 9.79 18.58 -0.43
N VAL A 45 9.75 19.57 -1.31
CA VAL A 45 10.92 20.46 -1.57
C VAL A 45 11.17 21.41 -0.40
N ARG A 46 10.10 21.91 0.24
CA ARG A 46 10.23 22.75 1.44
C ARG A 46 10.69 21.93 2.64
N ASP A 47 10.13 20.74 2.81
CA ASP A 47 10.41 19.75 3.85
C ASP A 47 10.47 20.32 5.29
N ASP A 48 9.64 21.34 5.55
CA ASP A 48 9.58 22.06 6.82
C ASP A 48 8.76 21.31 7.90
N LEU A 49 8.17 20.14 7.51
CA LEU A 49 7.27 19.37 8.37
C LEU A 49 7.97 18.13 8.94
N GLY A 50 7.81 17.95 10.26
CA GLY A 50 8.31 16.76 10.95
C GLY A 50 9.71 16.90 11.53
N VAL A 51 10.05 15.98 12.40
CA VAL A 51 11.35 15.94 13.08
C VAL A 51 12.43 15.51 12.09
N GLY A 52 13.26 16.44 11.65
CA GLY A 52 14.36 16.20 10.73
C GLY A 52 13.99 16.06 9.26
N GLY A 53 12.70 16.34 8.88
CA GLY A 53 12.20 16.30 7.52
C GLY A 53 11.80 14.89 7.05
N VAL A 54 10.79 14.82 6.16
CA VAL A 54 10.28 13.56 5.58
C VAL A 54 11.20 13.06 4.47
N SER A 55 11.84 13.97 3.73
CA SER A 55 12.70 13.67 2.59
C SER A 55 14.05 13.07 3.01
N ARG A 56 14.48 13.30 4.25
CA ARG A 56 15.74 12.79 4.81
C ARG A 56 15.95 11.30 4.59
N GLU A 57 14.86 10.52 4.64
CA GLU A 57 14.92 9.09 4.39
C GLU A 57 15.43 8.75 2.98
N VAL A 58 15.08 9.57 1.98
CA VAL A 58 15.51 9.34 0.60
C VAL A 58 16.98 9.74 0.40
N TYR A 59 17.36 10.93 0.80
CA TYR A 59 18.72 11.42 0.50
C TYR A 59 19.79 11.02 1.51
N VAL A 60 19.42 10.49 2.70
CA VAL A 60 20.38 9.92 3.65
C VAL A 60 20.35 8.41 3.61
N LEU A 61 19.19 7.80 3.94
CA LEU A 61 19.11 6.37 4.13
C LEU A 61 19.10 5.59 2.80
N TYR A 62 18.17 5.92 1.89
CA TYR A 62 18.05 5.21 0.62
C TYR A 62 19.23 5.49 -0.32
N ALA A 63 19.73 6.72 -0.35
CA ALA A 63 20.92 7.07 -1.11
C ALA A 63 22.17 6.34 -0.56
N GLY A 64 22.33 6.25 0.76
CA GLY A 64 23.40 5.49 1.38
C GLY A 64 23.36 4.00 1.02
N TRP A 65 22.17 3.39 1.00
CA TRP A 65 22.03 2.00 0.54
C TRP A 65 22.26 1.85 -0.97
N TYR A 66 21.81 2.84 -1.78
CA TYR A 66 22.12 2.84 -3.21
C TYR A 66 23.61 2.83 -3.46
N GLU A 67 24.38 3.65 -2.76
CA GLU A 67 25.84 3.70 -2.91
C GLU A 67 26.53 2.38 -2.53
N GLN A 68 26.06 1.71 -1.48
CA GLN A 68 26.56 0.38 -1.08
C GLN A 68 26.24 -0.65 -2.16
N LEU A 69 24.97 -0.71 -2.58
CA LEU A 69 24.52 -1.66 -3.61
C LEU A 69 25.19 -1.41 -4.97
N ALA A 70 25.40 -0.15 -5.36
CA ALA A 70 26.09 0.18 -6.61
C ALA A 70 27.58 -0.26 -6.60
N ARG A 71 28.18 -0.41 -5.42
CA ARG A 71 29.52 -0.97 -5.23
C ARG A 71 29.54 -2.51 -5.07
N GLY A 72 28.39 -3.18 -5.25
CA GLY A 72 28.28 -4.62 -5.09
C GLY A 72 28.20 -5.12 -3.63
N VAL A 73 27.96 -4.22 -2.68
CA VAL A 73 27.87 -4.55 -1.25
C VAL A 73 26.41 -4.55 -0.82
N PHE A 74 25.91 -5.67 -0.29
CA PHE A 74 24.57 -5.73 0.29
C PHE A 74 24.60 -5.20 1.73
N PRO A 75 23.64 -4.35 2.17
CA PRO A 75 23.66 -3.73 3.50
C PRO A 75 23.19 -4.70 4.60
N TYR A 76 23.77 -5.91 4.67
CA TYR A 76 23.34 -6.96 5.59
C TYR A 76 23.68 -6.68 7.06
N GLY A 77 24.68 -5.84 7.34
CA GLY A 77 25.09 -5.42 8.69
C GLY A 77 24.40 -4.16 9.18
N ASP A 78 23.60 -3.49 8.35
CA ASP A 78 22.89 -2.27 8.71
C ASP A 78 21.58 -2.60 9.46
N THR A 79 21.51 -2.27 10.74
CA THR A 79 20.32 -2.48 11.58
C THR A 79 19.09 -1.71 11.09
N THR A 80 19.27 -0.68 10.25
CA THR A 80 18.17 0.08 9.62
C THR A 80 17.60 -0.60 8.38
N TRP A 81 18.33 -1.57 7.77
CA TRP A 81 17.82 -2.38 6.68
C TRP A 81 16.84 -3.44 7.20
N GLN A 82 15.56 -3.07 7.25
CA GLN A 82 14.48 -3.91 7.75
C GLN A 82 13.57 -4.48 6.63
N TYR A 83 14.10 -4.60 5.42
CA TYR A 83 13.33 -4.91 4.21
C TYR A 83 13.76 -6.25 3.59
N PRO A 84 12.82 -6.96 2.93
CA PRO A 84 13.19 -8.12 2.12
C PRO A 84 14.18 -7.73 1.01
N PRO A 85 15.02 -8.67 0.55
CA PRO A 85 16.11 -8.36 -0.38
C PRO A 85 15.70 -7.69 -1.69
N GLY A 86 14.49 -7.96 -2.18
CA GLY A 86 13.97 -7.33 -3.40
C GLY A 86 13.82 -5.81 -3.32
N ALA A 87 13.84 -5.23 -2.11
CA ALA A 87 13.89 -3.78 -1.94
C ALA A 87 15.16 -3.16 -2.56
N ALA A 88 16.25 -3.93 -2.65
CA ALA A 88 17.47 -3.50 -3.33
C ALA A 88 17.19 -3.08 -4.80
N ALA A 89 16.32 -3.79 -5.51
CA ALA A 89 15.95 -3.42 -6.87
C ALA A 89 15.26 -2.04 -6.94
N VAL A 90 14.46 -1.70 -5.91
CA VAL A 90 13.81 -0.38 -5.83
C VAL A 90 14.84 0.70 -5.53
N PHE A 91 15.76 0.47 -4.59
CA PHE A 91 16.80 1.45 -4.25
C PHE A 91 17.85 1.62 -5.36
N LEU A 92 18.08 0.61 -6.18
CA LEU A 92 18.94 0.70 -7.37
C LEU A 92 18.25 1.39 -8.56
N SER A 93 16.90 1.37 -8.61
CA SER A 93 16.17 1.87 -9.77
C SER A 93 16.41 3.36 -10.12
N PRO A 94 16.68 4.29 -9.16
CA PRO A 94 17.06 5.66 -9.50
C PRO A 94 18.31 5.77 -10.39
N GLY A 95 19.22 4.81 -10.30
CA GLY A 95 20.39 4.74 -11.18
C GLY A 95 20.08 4.57 -12.68
N LEU A 96 18.83 4.19 -13.02
CA LEU A 96 18.33 4.14 -14.42
C LEU A 96 18.12 5.54 -15.02
N LEU A 97 18.15 6.60 -14.21
CA LEU A 97 17.97 8.00 -14.60
C LEU A 97 19.23 8.82 -14.25
N PRO A 98 20.39 8.52 -14.87
CA PRO A 98 21.70 9.04 -14.44
C PRO A 98 21.86 10.56 -14.61
N TRP A 99 20.96 11.21 -15.35
CA TRP A 99 20.93 12.66 -15.55
C TRP A 99 20.20 13.42 -14.42
N LEU A 100 19.59 12.71 -13.48
CA LEU A 100 18.94 13.27 -12.29
C LEU A 100 19.77 12.94 -11.04
N SER A 101 19.66 13.78 -9.99
CA SER A 101 20.16 13.37 -8.68
C SER A 101 19.40 12.17 -8.18
N TYR A 102 19.97 11.39 -7.25
CA TYR A 102 19.29 10.21 -6.66
C TYR A 102 17.89 10.57 -6.14
N PHE A 103 17.78 11.67 -5.40
CA PHE A 103 16.52 12.16 -4.86
C PHE A 103 15.49 12.46 -5.96
N GLN A 104 15.89 13.21 -6.98
CA GLN A 104 15.02 13.56 -8.12
C GLN A 104 14.56 12.31 -8.87
N ALA A 105 15.46 11.37 -9.12
CA ALA A 105 15.16 10.12 -9.79
C ALA A 105 14.19 9.24 -8.97
N PHE A 106 14.40 9.14 -7.65
CA PHE A 106 13.51 8.42 -6.75
C PHE A 106 12.09 9.01 -6.78
N VAL A 107 11.96 10.32 -6.63
CA VAL A 107 10.67 11.04 -6.66
C VAL A 107 9.99 10.90 -8.03
N ALA A 108 10.74 10.99 -9.11
CA ALA A 108 10.21 10.79 -10.46
C ALA A 108 9.63 9.38 -10.64
N LEU A 109 10.34 8.35 -10.18
CA LEU A 109 9.87 6.97 -10.22
C LEU A 109 8.64 6.73 -9.31
N ALA A 110 8.58 7.40 -8.15
CA ALA A 110 7.40 7.36 -7.28
C ALA A 110 6.19 8.00 -7.97
N LEU A 111 6.36 9.16 -8.62
CA LEU A 111 5.30 9.81 -9.41
C LEU A 111 4.86 8.99 -10.61
N LEU A 112 5.78 8.33 -11.30
CA LEU A 112 5.44 7.42 -12.41
C LEU A 112 4.63 6.22 -11.92
N ALA A 113 4.99 5.63 -10.80
CA ALA A 113 4.23 4.54 -10.18
C ALA A 113 2.83 5.00 -9.74
N ASP A 114 2.72 6.18 -9.13
CA ASP A 114 1.45 6.81 -8.75
C ASP A 114 0.55 7.07 -9.96
N ALA A 115 1.11 7.68 -11.02
CA ALA A 115 0.38 7.93 -12.27
C ALA A 115 -0.08 6.62 -12.93
N ALA A 116 0.74 5.57 -12.92
CA ALA A 116 0.40 4.25 -13.43
C ALA A 116 -0.78 3.64 -12.66
N VAL A 117 -0.80 3.77 -11.33
CA VAL A 117 -1.93 3.34 -10.49
C VAL A 117 -3.18 4.13 -10.83
N ALA A 118 -3.12 5.46 -10.85
CA ALA A 118 -4.27 6.32 -11.18
C ALA A 118 -4.86 5.97 -12.54
N LEU A 119 -4.02 5.80 -13.55
CA LEU A 119 -4.41 5.45 -14.91
C LEU A 119 -5.01 4.04 -15.01
N ALA A 120 -4.40 3.06 -14.32
CA ALA A 120 -4.89 1.69 -14.28
C ALA A 120 -6.28 1.60 -13.63
N LEU A 121 -6.48 2.31 -12.52
CA LEU A 121 -7.77 2.41 -11.82
C LEU A 121 -8.83 3.12 -12.66
N ALA A 122 -8.47 4.21 -13.34
CA ALA A 122 -9.39 4.94 -14.22
C ALA A 122 -9.89 4.07 -15.39
N ARG A 123 -9.01 3.21 -15.93
CA ARG A 123 -9.36 2.26 -17.00
C ARG A 123 -10.15 1.05 -16.49
N ALA A 124 -9.91 0.61 -15.25
CA ALA A 124 -10.52 -0.60 -14.70
C ALA A 124 -11.98 -0.40 -14.29
N GLY A 125 -12.38 0.78 -13.84
CA GLY A 125 -13.73 1.05 -13.32
C GLY A 125 -14.84 0.90 -14.35
N GLY A 126 -14.52 1.05 -15.66
CA GLY A 126 -15.44 0.80 -16.76
C GLY A 126 -16.80 1.51 -16.62
N ARG A 127 -17.86 0.88 -17.18
CA ARG A 127 -19.24 1.40 -17.13
C ARG A 127 -19.91 1.17 -15.78
N ASP A 128 -19.51 0.16 -15.00
CA ASP A 128 -20.21 -0.23 -13.77
C ASP A 128 -19.94 0.68 -12.59
N ALA A 129 -18.69 0.99 -12.28
CA ALA A 129 -18.29 1.76 -11.11
C ALA A 129 -17.70 3.14 -11.45
N GLY A 130 -17.57 3.45 -12.74
CA GLY A 130 -16.97 4.70 -13.19
C GLY A 130 -15.52 4.86 -12.70
N THR A 131 -15.16 6.08 -12.31
CA THR A 131 -13.80 6.43 -11.86
C THR A 131 -13.65 6.50 -10.33
N ALA A 132 -14.56 5.88 -9.55
CA ALA A 132 -14.57 6.01 -8.09
C ALA A 132 -13.25 5.55 -7.44
N GLY A 133 -12.67 4.44 -7.89
CA GLY A 133 -11.38 3.97 -7.40
C GLY A 133 -10.24 4.94 -7.72
N ALA A 134 -10.22 5.47 -8.95
CA ALA A 134 -9.22 6.46 -9.34
C ALA A 134 -9.36 7.76 -8.54
N TRP A 135 -10.59 8.21 -8.24
CA TRP A 135 -10.82 9.36 -7.37
C TRP A 135 -10.37 9.12 -5.94
N LEU A 136 -10.67 7.94 -5.37
CA LEU A 136 -10.20 7.62 -4.02
C LEU A 136 -8.67 7.66 -3.95
N TRP A 137 -7.96 7.12 -4.94
CA TRP A 137 -6.50 7.19 -5.00
C TRP A 137 -6.00 8.63 -5.17
N THR A 138 -6.57 9.37 -6.13
CA THR A 138 -6.14 10.74 -6.47
C THR A 138 -6.32 11.70 -5.32
N CYS A 139 -7.45 11.63 -4.58
CA CYS A 139 -7.76 12.51 -3.46
C CYS A 139 -7.31 11.95 -2.10
N GLY A 140 -7.18 10.62 -1.97
CA GLY A 140 -6.77 9.98 -0.72
C GLY A 140 -5.27 10.10 -0.46
N LEU A 141 -4.44 9.98 -1.51
CA LEU A 141 -2.99 10.02 -1.35
C LEU A 141 -2.47 11.37 -0.79
N PRO A 142 -2.96 12.54 -1.23
CA PRO A 142 -2.58 13.84 -0.66
C PRO A 142 -2.93 14.02 0.82
N LEU A 143 -3.86 13.23 1.37
CA LEU A 143 -4.13 13.23 2.81
C LEU A 143 -2.92 12.75 3.63
N LEU A 144 -1.96 12.09 3.00
CA LEU A 144 -0.67 11.70 3.57
C LEU A 144 0.42 12.75 3.33
N LEU A 145 0.06 13.96 2.90
CA LEU A 145 0.96 15.05 2.56
C LEU A 145 2.02 14.59 1.53
N HIS A 146 3.29 14.86 1.76
CA HIS A 146 4.40 14.50 0.89
C HIS A 146 5.04 13.13 1.20
N ILE A 147 4.57 12.43 2.25
CA ILE A 147 5.06 11.09 2.63
C ILE A 147 5.11 10.12 1.45
N PRO A 148 4.07 10.02 0.58
CA PRO A 148 4.10 9.06 -0.53
C PRO A 148 5.23 9.29 -1.53
N LEU A 149 5.72 10.51 -1.67
CA LEU A 149 6.80 10.84 -2.60
C LEU A 149 8.20 10.53 -2.01
N ALA A 150 8.29 10.41 -0.68
CA ALA A 150 9.52 10.10 0.05
C ALA A 150 9.54 8.65 0.60
N ARG A 151 8.67 7.78 0.13
CA ARG A 151 8.60 6.36 0.53
C ARG A 151 8.40 5.48 -0.70
N TYR A 152 9.11 4.36 -0.76
CA TYR A 152 9.00 3.39 -1.86
C TYR A 152 7.70 2.55 -1.80
N ASP A 153 6.83 2.86 -0.86
CA ASP A 153 5.53 2.21 -0.67
C ASP A 153 4.58 2.40 -1.85
N VAL A 154 4.72 3.50 -2.60
CA VAL A 154 3.94 3.73 -3.82
C VAL A 154 4.28 2.70 -4.89
N GLN A 155 5.58 2.40 -5.10
CA GLN A 155 6.03 1.40 -6.07
C GLN A 155 5.55 -0.01 -5.68
N THR A 156 5.65 -0.36 -4.39
CA THR A 156 5.15 -1.63 -3.89
C THR A 156 3.64 -1.74 -4.04
N THR A 157 2.90 -0.65 -3.74
CA THR A 157 1.45 -0.59 -3.91
C THR A 157 1.06 -0.68 -5.38
N ALA A 158 1.82 -0.09 -6.28
CA ALA A 158 1.58 -0.21 -7.72
C ALA A 158 1.62 -1.68 -8.17
N LEU A 159 2.61 -2.45 -7.73
CA LEU A 159 2.68 -3.89 -8.03
C LEU A 159 1.45 -4.64 -7.50
N ALA A 160 1.01 -4.38 -6.27
CA ALA A 160 -0.16 -5.02 -5.67
C ALA A 160 -1.47 -4.62 -6.36
N VAL A 161 -1.66 -3.35 -6.70
CA VAL A 161 -2.82 -2.84 -7.45
C VAL A 161 -2.89 -3.47 -8.83
N LEU A 162 -1.79 -3.49 -9.57
CA LEU A 162 -1.72 -4.11 -10.89
C LEU A 162 -1.94 -5.61 -10.83
N ALA A 163 -1.43 -6.29 -9.78
CA ALA A 163 -1.69 -7.71 -9.53
C ALA A 163 -3.21 -7.97 -9.38
N LEU A 164 -3.89 -7.21 -8.52
CA LEU A 164 -5.34 -7.34 -8.32
C LEU A 164 -6.13 -7.00 -9.58
N LEU A 165 -5.78 -5.92 -10.27
CA LEU A 165 -6.46 -5.55 -11.52
C LEU A 165 -6.27 -6.63 -12.60
N ALA A 166 -5.15 -7.35 -12.62
CA ALA A 166 -4.95 -8.50 -13.51
C ALA A 166 -5.89 -9.67 -13.17
N LEU A 167 -6.19 -9.87 -11.87
CA LEU A 167 -7.12 -10.89 -11.38
C LEU A 167 -8.60 -10.54 -11.63
N LEU A 168 -8.92 -9.23 -11.60
CA LEU A 168 -10.30 -8.71 -11.72
C LEU A 168 -10.76 -8.49 -13.17
N ARG A 169 -9.91 -8.70 -14.17
CA ARG A 169 -10.27 -8.54 -15.58
C ARG A 169 -11.42 -9.49 -15.98
N PRO A 170 -12.23 -9.13 -16.99
CA PRO A 170 -13.23 -10.03 -17.55
C PRO A 170 -12.64 -11.38 -17.99
N ARG A 171 -11.39 -11.36 -18.47
CA ARG A 171 -10.54 -12.53 -18.68
C ARG A 171 -9.39 -12.48 -17.69
N PRO A 172 -9.51 -13.09 -16.49
CA PRO A 172 -8.51 -13.03 -15.45
C PRO A 172 -7.15 -13.56 -15.92
N ARG A 173 -6.07 -12.91 -15.45
CA ARG A 173 -4.69 -13.30 -15.75
C ARG A 173 -3.98 -13.73 -14.45
N PRO A 174 -4.27 -14.92 -13.90
CA PRO A 174 -3.75 -15.32 -12.59
C PRO A 174 -2.23 -15.42 -12.56
N ARG A 175 -1.58 -15.83 -13.67
CA ARG A 175 -0.11 -15.86 -13.74
C ARG A 175 0.51 -14.45 -13.64
N LEU A 176 -0.04 -13.47 -14.37
CA LEU A 176 0.44 -12.09 -14.30
C LEU A 176 0.19 -11.50 -12.90
N GLY A 177 -1.02 -11.69 -12.36
CA GLY A 177 -1.34 -11.25 -10.99
C GLY A 177 -0.42 -11.89 -9.96
N GLY A 178 -0.14 -13.19 -10.11
CA GLY A 178 0.81 -13.90 -9.25
C GLY A 178 2.23 -13.36 -9.35
N ALA A 179 2.76 -13.19 -10.57
CA ALA A 179 4.11 -12.67 -10.77
C ALA A 179 4.31 -11.29 -10.16
N LEU A 180 3.36 -10.35 -10.38
CA LEU A 180 3.40 -9.01 -9.81
C LEU A 180 3.30 -9.04 -8.28
N ALA A 181 2.44 -9.89 -7.70
CA ALA A 181 2.35 -10.06 -6.26
C ALA A 181 3.63 -10.67 -5.67
N GLY A 182 4.24 -11.64 -6.35
CA GLY A 182 5.50 -12.26 -5.96
C GLY A 182 6.66 -11.27 -5.99
N LEU A 183 6.81 -10.49 -7.06
CA LEU A 183 7.80 -9.40 -7.13
C LEU A 183 7.57 -8.37 -6.01
N GLY A 184 6.32 -7.95 -5.80
CA GLY A 184 5.98 -7.06 -4.70
C GLY A 184 6.33 -7.64 -3.33
N ALA A 185 6.14 -8.94 -3.13
CA ALA A 185 6.45 -9.63 -1.88
C ALA A 185 7.96 -9.68 -1.57
N THR A 186 8.81 -9.68 -2.59
CA THR A 186 10.26 -9.58 -2.37
C THR A 186 10.71 -8.18 -1.95
N VAL A 187 9.90 -7.14 -2.23
CA VAL A 187 10.13 -5.75 -1.81
C VAL A 187 9.55 -5.50 -0.41
N LYS A 188 8.32 -5.93 -0.18
CA LYS A 188 7.60 -5.98 1.11
C LYS A 188 6.66 -7.18 1.10
N LEU A 189 6.57 -7.94 2.18
CA LEU A 189 5.86 -9.23 2.20
C LEU A 189 4.34 -9.11 1.93
N TRP A 190 3.70 -8.02 2.32
CA TRP A 190 2.25 -7.87 2.27
C TRP A 190 1.58 -8.01 0.88
N PRO A 191 2.21 -7.69 -0.28
CA PRO A 191 1.58 -7.88 -1.59
C PRO A 191 1.17 -9.33 -1.88
N LEU A 192 1.79 -10.30 -1.22
CA LEU A 192 1.39 -11.71 -1.35
C LEU A 192 -0.04 -11.95 -0.87
N LEU A 193 -0.52 -11.14 0.09
CA LEU A 193 -1.88 -11.23 0.62
C LEU A 193 -2.95 -10.91 -0.45
N THR A 194 -2.60 -10.23 -1.53
CA THR A 194 -3.51 -9.98 -2.67
C THR A 194 -3.97 -11.27 -3.35
N LEU A 195 -3.25 -12.37 -3.18
CA LEU A 195 -3.58 -13.66 -3.79
C LEU A 195 -4.59 -14.48 -2.97
N LEU A 196 -4.87 -14.11 -1.71
CA LEU A 196 -5.76 -14.87 -0.83
C LEU A 196 -7.19 -15.00 -1.38
N GLY A 197 -7.67 -13.98 -2.11
CA GLY A 197 -9.01 -13.95 -2.71
C GLY A 197 -9.10 -14.67 -4.07
N THR A 198 -8.07 -15.33 -4.56
CA THR A 198 -8.13 -16.05 -5.85
C THR A 198 -9.10 -17.24 -5.78
N PRO A 199 -9.93 -17.48 -6.82
CA PRO A 199 -10.83 -18.64 -6.88
C PRO A 199 -10.08 -19.96 -6.72
N ARG A 200 -10.70 -20.93 -6.01
CA ARG A 200 -10.07 -22.24 -5.77
C ARG A 200 -9.75 -22.99 -7.05
N GLY A 201 -8.76 -23.87 -6.99
CA GLY A 201 -8.36 -24.74 -8.08
C GLY A 201 -7.25 -24.15 -8.97
N ARG A 202 -7.40 -24.27 -10.30
CA ARG A 202 -6.39 -23.86 -11.29
C ARG A 202 -5.96 -22.38 -11.18
N PRO A 203 -6.87 -21.40 -10.98
CA PRO A 203 -6.47 -19.99 -10.85
C PRO A 203 -5.57 -19.74 -9.65
N THR A 204 -5.90 -20.31 -8.49
CA THR A 204 -5.06 -20.21 -7.27
C THR A 204 -3.69 -20.82 -7.51
N ARG A 205 -3.61 -22.06 -8.03
CA ARG A 205 -2.33 -22.70 -8.34
C ARG A 205 -1.49 -21.85 -9.30
N ALA A 206 -2.09 -21.38 -10.41
CA ALA A 206 -1.39 -20.57 -11.39
C ALA A 206 -0.85 -19.25 -10.80
N ALA A 207 -1.62 -18.58 -9.90
CA ALA A 207 -1.18 -17.36 -9.26
C ALA A 207 -0.03 -17.63 -8.27
N TRP A 208 -0.17 -18.61 -7.40
CA TRP A 208 0.85 -18.90 -6.37
C TRP A 208 2.16 -19.46 -6.96
N THR A 209 2.07 -20.37 -7.97
CA THR A 209 3.28 -20.87 -8.64
C THR A 209 4.01 -19.76 -9.40
N SER A 210 3.27 -18.87 -10.04
CA SER A 210 3.85 -17.72 -10.73
C SER A 210 4.46 -16.69 -9.76
N ALA A 211 3.82 -16.49 -8.58
CA ALA A 211 4.39 -15.64 -7.54
C ALA A 211 5.70 -16.22 -7.01
N ALA A 212 5.71 -17.52 -6.70
CA ALA A 212 6.92 -18.20 -6.23
C ALA A 212 8.03 -18.16 -7.29
N ALA A 213 7.73 -18.40 -8.56
CA ALA A 213 8.70 -18.35 -9.65
C ALA A 213 9.28 -16.93 -9.84
N ALA A 214 8.45 -15.90 -9.84
CA ALA A 214 8.91 -14.52 -10.00
C ALA A 214 9.74 -14.04 -8.79
N ALA A 215 9.32 -14.39 -7.57
CA ALA A 215 10.09 -14.10 -6.36
C ALA A 215 11.43 -14.83 -6.36
N ALA A 216 11.44 -16.14 -6.68
CA ALA A 216 12.66 -16.92 -6.75
C ALA A 216 13.64 -16.40 -7.82
N ALA A 217 13.14 -15.99 -8.98
CA ALA A 217 13.97 -15.44 -10.05
C ALA A 217 14.64 -14.13 -9.62
N LEU A 218 13.90 -13.21 -8.98
CA LEU A 218 14.49 -11.96 -8.49
C LEU A 218 15.49 -12.21 -7.36
N LEU A 219 15.13 -13.06 -6.37
CA LEU A 219 16.02 -13.37 -5.25
C LEU A 219 17.29 -14.10 -5.72
N ALA A 220 17.18 -15.02 -6.68
CA ALA A 220 18.33 -15.68 -7.28
C ALA A 220 19.23 -14.68 -8.02
N GLY A 221 18.65 -13.76 -8.82
CA GLY A 221 19.41 -12.71 -9.48
C GLY A 221 20.16 -11.81 -8.50
N LEU A 222 19.51 -11.43 -7.40
CA LEU A 222 20.14 -10.64 -6.34
C LEU A 222 21.23 -11.44 -5.62
N ALA A 223 21.00 -12.72 -5.31
CA ALA A 223 21.98 -13.56 -4.62
C ALA A 223 23.23 -13.84 -5.48
N LEU A 224 23.08 -13.86 -6.82
CA LEU A 224 24.22 -13.94 -7.74
C LEU A 224 25.03 -12.64 -7.80
N GLY A 225 24.35 -11.49 -7.65
CA GLY A 225 24.99 -10.17 -7.69
C GLY A 225 25.54 -9.69 -6.35
N PHE A 226 24.98 -10.19 -5.23
CA PHE A 226 25.29 -9.70 -3.89
C PHE A 226 25.45 -10.84 -2.89
N PRO A 227 26.63 -11.02 -2.28
CA PRO A 227 26.78 -11.91 -1.13
C PRO A 227 25.92 -11.45 0.06
N HIS A 228 25.54 -12.37 0.93
CA HIS A 228 24.73 -12.12 2.14
C HIS A 228 23.28 -11.64 1.93
N THR A 229 22.76 -11.65 0.70
CA THR A 229 21.39 -11.23 0.37
C THR A 229 20.32 -11.94 1.21
N LEU A 230 20.52 -13.20 1.61
CA LEU A 230 19.55 -14.00 2.35
C LEU A 230 19.69 -13.92 3.88
N ASP A 231 20.70 -13.22 4.40
CA ASP A 231 20.91 -13.07 5.86
C ASP A 231 19.85 -12.21 6.54
N PHE A 232 19.07 -11.46 5.77
CA PHE A 232 17.89 -10.72 6.19
C PHE A 232 16.93 -11.56 7.08
N LEU A 233 16.75 -12.84 6.77
CA LEU A 233 15.84 -13.73 7.51
C LEU A 233 16.25 -13.91 8.98
N ARG A 234 17.52 -13.70 9.31
CA ARG A 234 18.07 -13.86 10.67
C ARG A 234 17.90 -12.59 11.52
N GLN A 235 17.71 -11.42 10.91
CA GLN A 235 17.73 -10.12 11.60
C GLN A 235 16.34 -9.63 12.08
N GLN A 236 15.25 -10.32 11.77
CA GLN A 236 13.87 -9.87 12.04
C GLN A 236 13.40 -10.07 13.51
N GLY A 237 14.24 -10.65 14.39
CA GLY A 237 13.79 -11.12 15.73
C GLY A 237 13.56 -10.03 16.77
N ASP A 238 14.36 -8.98 16.78
CA ASP A 238 14.56 -8.12 17.96
C ASP A 238 13.77 -6.82 18.00
N ARG A 239 12.82 -6.60 17.06
CA ARG A 239 11.99 -5.38 17.06
C ARG A 239 11.03 -5.33 18.22
N GLY A 240 10.97 -4.14 18.88
CA GLY A 240 10.02 -3.83 19.94
C GLY A 240 8.62 -3.46 19.44
N VAL A 241 7.99 -2.52 20.14
CA VAL A 241 6.66 -1.98 19.81
C VAL A 241 6.83 -0.54 19.33
N GLN A 242 6.54 -0.32 18.05
CA GLN A 242 6.61 1.01 17.43
C GLN A 242 5.50 1.92 17.98
N ILE A 243 5.81 3.19 18.22
CA ILE A 243 4.95 4.14 18.94
C ILE A 243 3.57 4.34 18.31
N GLU A 244 3.45 4.23 16.97
CA GLU A 244 2.18 4.44 16.28
C GLU A 244 1.33 3.16 16.14
N SER A 245 1.82 1.99 16.60
CA SER A 245 1.07 0.73 16.56
C SER A 245 -0.11 0.73 17.55
N LEU A 246 -1.02 -0.24 17.43
CA LEU A 246 -2.09 -0.43 18.43
C LEU A 246 -1.52 -0.69 19.81
N GLY A 247 -0.51 -1.55 19.91
CA GLY A 247 0.22 -1.79 21.17
C GLY A 247 0.88 -0.52 21.67
N GLY A 248 1.48 0.28 20.78
CA GLY A 248 2.05 1.58 21.07
C GLY A 248 1.01 2.55 21.63
N THR A 249 -0.21 2.58 21.06
CA THR A 249 -1.29 3.43 21.59
C THR A 249 -1.63 3.10 23.05
N ALA A 250 -1.70 1.81 23.40
CA ALA A 250 -1.93 1.40 24.78
C ALA A 250 -0.79 1.85 25.71
N LEU A 251 0.46 1.75 25.24
CA LEU A 251 1.64 2.22 26.00
C LEU A 251 1.69 3.74 26.13
N HIS A 252 1.25 4.51 25.12
CA HIS A 252 1.08 5.95 25.24
C HIS A 252 0.09 6.34 26.35
N LEU A 253 -1.07 5.70 26.37
CA LEU A 253 -2.08 5.93 27.39
C LEU A 253 -1.56 5.57 28.79
N ALA A 254 -0.82 4.47 28.89
CA ALA A 254 -0.17 4.06 30.13
C ALA A 254 0.90 5.06 30.59
N ARG A 255 1.72 5.59 29.66
CA ARG A 255 2.71 6.63 29.94
C ARG A 255 2.04 7.94 30.34
N LEU A 256 0.94 8.32 29.71
CA LEU A 256 0.15 9.50 30.07
C LEU A 256 -0.44 9.36 31.49
N ALA A 257 -0.73 8.11 31.93
CA ALA A 257 -1.16 7.80 33.30
C ALA A 257 0.01 7.70 34.31
N GLY A 258 1.24 8.02 33.92
CA GLY A 258 2.43 8.10 34.81
C GLY A 258 3.25 6.81 34.87
N LEU A 259 3.00 5.81 34.05
CA LEU A 259 3.82 4.59 34.00
C LEU A 259 5.18 4.83 33.31
N PRO A 260 6.28 4.19 33.76
CA PRO A 260 7.66 4.51 33.38
C PRO A 260 8.04 3.87 32.03
N TYR A 261 7.41 4.30 30.95
CA TYR A 261 7.78 3.93 29.59
C TYR A 261 8.63 5.02 28.94
N HIS A 262 9.63 4.59 28.16
CA HIS A 262 10.51 5.47 27.39
C HIS A 262 10.34 5.23 25.91
N VAL A 263 10.62 6.25 25.09
CA VAL A 263 10.61 6.18 23.63
C VAL A 263 12.02 6.41 23.14
N GLU A 264 12.52 5.51 22.28
CA GLU A 264 13.87 5.57 21.71
C GLU A 264 13.81 5.27 20.21
N TYR A 265 14.70 5.91 19.44
CA TYR A 265 14.84 5.62 18.01
C TYR A 265 15.68 4.36 17.78
N ARG A 266 15.06 3.31 17.26
CA ARG A 266 15.69 2.01 16.97
C ARG A 266 15.15 1.44 15.66
N TYR A 267 15.97 0.72 14.93
CA TYR A 267 15.56 0.02 13.69
C TYR A 267 14.82 0.92 12.68
N GLY A 268 15.21 2.20 12.58
CA GLY A 268 14.58 3.14 11.65
C GLY A 268 13.21 3.69 12.09
N ALA A 269 12.81 3.50 13.37
CA ALA A 269 11.55 4.02 13.92
C ALA A 269 11.69 4.32 15.42
N PHE A 270 10.75 5.10 15.97
CA PHE A 270 10.64 5.25 17.42
C PHE A 270 9.87 4.06 18.00
N GLU A 271 10.44 3.44 19.02
CA GLU A 271 9.89 2.28 19.73
C GLU A 271 9.81 2.54 21.23
N PHE A 272 8.83 1.90 21.89
CA PHE A 272 8.72 1.90 23.33
C PHE A 272 9.73 0.96 23.99
N LEU A 273 10.26 1.39 25.14
CA LEU A 273 11.05 0.61 26.07
C LEU A 273 10.38 0.61 27.44
N GLY A 274 10.43 -0.52 28.12
CA GLY A 274 9.87 -0.67 29.45
C GLY A 274 9.52 -2.13 29.77
N PRO A 275 9.14 -2.43 31.01
CA PRO A 275 9.02 -3.82 31.50
C PRO A 275 7.95 -4.65 30.78
N GLN A 276 6.81 -4.08 30.37
CA GLN A 276 5.71 -4.79 29.69
C GLN A 276 5.81 -4.76 28.17
N VAL A 277 6.74 -4.01 27.57
CA VAL A 277 6.88 -3.89 26.11
C VAL A 277 7.09 -5.24 25.42
N PRO A 278 7.91 -6.18 25.94
CA PRO A 278 8.03 -7.51 25.35
C PRO A 278 6.73 -8.33 25.37
N ALA A 279 5.88 -8.14 26.40
CA ALA A 279 4.58 -8.77 26.47
C ALA A 279 3.61 -8.21 25.44
N VAL A 280 3.58 -6.88 25.25
CA VAL A 280 2.77 -6.21 24.21
C VAL A 280 3.23 -6.63 22.81
N ALA A 281 4.55 -6.74 22.57
CA ALA A 281 5.10 -7.23 21.31
C ALA A 281 4.66 -8.67 21.02
N ARG A 282 4.72 -9.56 22.02
CA ARG A 282 4.24 -10.95 21.90
C ARG A 282 2.74 -11.01 21.64
N LEU A 283 1.94 -10.19 22.34
CA LEU A 283 0.50 -10.10 22.10
C LEU A 283 0.20 -9.67 20.66
N SER A 284 0.90 -8.69 20.12
CA SER A 284 0.75 -8.28 18.72
C SER A 284 1.04 -9.42 17.75
N LEU A 285 2.06 -10.24 18.01
CA LEU A 285 2.36 -11.42 17.19
C LEU A 285 1.25 -12.48 17.28
N LEU A 286 0.72 -12.72 18.47
CA LEU A 286 -0.41 -13.65 18.67
C LEU A 286 -1.67 -13.15 17.97
N LEU A 287 -1.96 -11.85 18.02
CA LEU A 287 -3.08 -11.24 17.29
C LEU A 287 -2.87 -11.36 15.77
N THR A 288 -1.65 -11.17 15.29
CA THR A 288 -1.33 -11.39 13.87
C THR A 288 -1.54 -12.86 13.47
N ALA A 289 -1.09 -13.81 14.28
CA ALA A 289 -1.32 -15.23 14.06
C ALA A 289 -2.83 -15.57 14.07
N ALA A 290 -3.59 -15.00 15.01
CA ALA A 290 -5.04 -15.16 15.07
C ALA A 290 -5.74 -14.57 13.83
N ALA A 291 -5.30 -13.41 13.35
CA ALA A 291 -5.81 -12.78 12.13
C ALA A 291 -5.56 -13.66 10.89
N PHE A 292 -4.37 -14.24 10.76
CA PHE A 292 -4.08 -15.20 9.69
C PHE A 292 -4.88 -16.50 9.86
N GLY A 293 -5.06 -16.99 11.08
CA GLY A 293 -5.95 -18.11 11.41
C GLY A 293 -7.40 -17.83 10.96
N TRP A 294 -7.89 -16.62 11.23
CA TRP A 294 -9.22 -16.20 10.76
C TRP A 294 -9.32 -16.14 9.23
N LEU A 295 -8.29 -15.64 8.55
CA LEU A 295 -8.25 -15.62 7.07
C LEU A 295 -8.26 -17.03 6.49
N LEU A 296 -7.54 -17.99 7.10
CA LEU A 296 -7.58 -19.39 6.71
C LEU A 296 -8.96 -19.99 6.96
N LEU A 297 -9.56 -19.73 8.13
CA LEU A 297 -10.91 -20.14 8.47
C LEU A 297 -11.93 -19.60 7.46
N TRP A 298 -11.85 -18.31 7.16
CA TRP A 298 -12.65 -17.69 6.10
C TRP A 298 -12.45 -18.42 4.77
N ARG A 299 -11.21 -18.67 4.38
CA ARG A 299 -10.89 -19.34 3.12
C ARG A 299 -11.50 -20.73 3.01
N VAL A 300 -11.59 -21.47 4.12
CA VAL A 300 -12.23 -22.80 4.21
C VAL A 300 -13.75 -22.70 4.11
N HIS A 301 -14.36 -21.71 4.77
CA HIS A 301 -15.81 -21.55 4.82
C HIS A 301 -16.41 -20.78 3.65
N ALA A 302 -15.61 -20.02 2.90
CA ALA A 302 -16.08 -19.28 1.72
C ALA A 302 -16.58 -20.25 0.64
N ARG A 303 -17.88 -20.20 0.36
CA ARG A 303 -18.57 -21.04 -0.63
C ARG A 303 -18.88 -20.30 -1.91
N ARG A 304 -19.03 -18.97 -1.84
CA ARG A 304 -19.36 -18.09 -2.97
C ARG A 304 -18.14 -17.24 -3.34
N TRP A 305 -17.82 -17.22 -4.63
CA TRP A 305 -16.79 -16.34 -5.19
C TRP A 305 -17.46 -15.33 -6.12
N THR A 306 -17.44 -14.06 -5.73
CA THR A 306 -17.91 -12.96 -6.58
C THR A 306 -16.73 -12.35 -7.34
N PRO A 307 -16.99 -11.60 -8.43
CA PRO A 307 -15.92 -10.86 -9.10
C PRO A 307 -15.15 -9.90 -8.18
N ALA A 308 -15.74 -9.44 -7.07
CA ALA A 308 -15.10 -8.57 -6.09
C ALA A 308 -14.30 -9.34 -5.01
N THR A 309 -14.51 -10.65 -4.83
CA THR A 309 -13.86 -11.42 -3.77
C THR A 309 -12.33 -11.25 -3.73
N PRO A 310 -11.59 -11.21 -4.88
CA PRO A 310 -10.14 -11.01 -4.83
C PRO A 310 -9.72 -9.70 -4.18
N CYS A 311 -10.32 -8.57 -4.52
CA CYS A 311 -9.98 -7.28 -3.93
C CYS A 311 -10.52 -7.11 -2.51
N ASP A 312 -11.72 -7.61 -2.22
CA ASP A 312 -12.32 -7.57 -0.90
C ASP A 312 -11.48 -8.36 0.12
N ALA A 313 -11.02 -9.55 -0.26
CA ALA A 313 -10.14 -10.36 0.57
C ALA A 313 -8.75 -9.75 0.75
N ALA A 314 -8.20 -9.13 -0.29
CA ALA A 314 -6.91 -8.45 -0.23
C ALA A 314 -6.94 -7.28 0.75
N LEU A 315 -7.94 -6.39 0.65
CA LEU A 315 -8.08 -5.27 1.57
C LEU A 315 -8.30 -5.76 3.01
N CYS A 316 -9.15 -6.76 3.21
CA CYS A 316 -9.40 -7.37 4.52
C CYS A 316 -8.09 -7.93 5.12
N ALA A 317 -7.33 -8.69 4.35
CA ALA A 317 -6.10 -9.31 4.82
C ALA A 317 -5.02 -8.27 5.20
N VAL A 318 -4.84 -7.23 4.38
CA VAL A 318 -3.85 -6.19 4.67
C VAL A 318 -4.30 -5.28 5.82
N LEU A 319 -5.60 -5.00 5.98
CA LEU A 319 -6.14 -4.32 7.15
C LEU A 319 -5.86 -5.12 8.43
N LEU A 320 -6.18 -6.41 8.44
CA LEU A 320 -5.91 -7.28 9.58
C LEU A 320 -4.41 -7.33 9.90
N PHE A 321 -3.57 -7.52 8.90
CA PHE A 321 -2.11 -7.47 9.06
C PHE A 321 -1.65 -6.13 9.66
N THR A 322 -2.18 -5.01 9.16
CA THR A 322 -1.81 -3.67 9.65
C THR A 322 -2.21 -3.48 11.11
N VAL A 323 -3.47 -3.73 11.46
CA VAL A 323 -3.96 -3.43 12.83
C VAL A 323 -3.40 -4.38 13.89
N THR A 324 -2.96 -5.58 13.53
CA THR A 324 -2.36 -6.52 14.47
C THR A 324 -0.85 -6.42 14.55
N SER A 325 -0.23 -5.66 13.62
CA SER A 325 1.22 -5.49 13.59
C SER A 325 1.74 -4.71 14.81
N ARG A 326 2.90 -5.10 15.30
CA ARG A 326 3.66 -4.32 16.30
C ARG A 326 4.28 -3.04 15.72
N VAL A 327 4.19 -2.85 14.41
CA VAL A 327 4.67 -1.67 13.69
C VAL A 327 3.54 -1.17 12.78
N ILE A 328 3.15 0.09 12.94
CA ILE A 328 2.25 0.81 12.03
C ILE A 328 2.91 2.14 11.71
N SER A 329 3.27 2.33 10.44
CA SER A 329 3.82 3.60 9.97
C SER A 329 2.81 4.30 9.04
N PRO A 330 2.86 5.63 8.90
CA PRO A 330 1.92 6.40 8.06
C PRO A 330 1.87 5.91 6.62
N GLN A 331 2.99 5.45 6.05
CA GLN A 331 3.07 4.90 4.70
C GLN A 331 2.24 3.62 4.50
N TYR A 332 1.81 2.92 5.55
CA TYR A 332 0.93 1.76 5.41
C TYR A 332 -0.46 2.15 4.88
N LEU A 333 -0.87 3.41 5.10
CA LEU A 333 -2.11 3.94 4.53
C LEU A 333 -2.04 4.02 3.00
N ILE A 334 -0.85 4.12 2.37
CA ILE A 334 -0.68 4.05 0.91
C ILE A 334 -1.16 2.69 0.40
N TRP A 335 -0.80 1.60 1.08
CA TRP A 335 -1.24 0.24 0.72
C TRP A 335 -2.75 0.10 0.80
N LEU A 336 -3.31 0.54 1.93
CA LEU A 336 -4.74 0.45 2.21
C LEU A 336 -5.57 1.29 1.24
N LEU A 337 -5.13 2.52 0.93
CA LEU A 337 -5.76 3.38 -0.06
C LEU A 337 -5.71 2.76 -1.46
N GLY A 338 -4.58 2.19 -1.86
CA GLY A 338 -4.43 1.50 -3.14
C GLY A 338 -5.38 0.30 -3.27
N LEU A 339 -5.45 -0.55 -2.25
CA LEU A 339 -6.34 -1.72 -2.24
C LEU A 339 -7.81 -1.31 -2.19
N ALA A 340 -8.16 -0.31 -1.37
CA ALA A 340 -9.50 0.25 -1.32
C ALA A 340 -9.91 0.85 -2.68
N ALA A 341 -9.00 1.53 -3.37
CA ALA A 341 -9.23 2.06 -4.70
C ALA A 341 -9.53 0.94 -5.71
N VAL A 342 -8.84 -0.19 -5.64
CA VAL A 342 -9.17 -1.37 -6.47
C VAL A 342 -10.57 -1.90 -6.14
N CYS A 343 -10.95 -1.99 -4.87
CA CYS A 343 -12.29 -2.42 -4.47
C CYS A 343 -13.37 -1.51 -5.09
N LEU A 344 -13.14 -0.20 -5.14
CA LEU A 344 -14.09 0.75 -5.72
C LEU A 344 -14.17 0.73 -7.27
N THR A 345 -13.37 -0.07 -7.96
CA THR A 345 -13.52 -0.28 -9.42
C THR A 345 -14.72 -1.17 -9.76
N THR A 346 -15.37 -1.80 -8.78
CA THR A 346 -16.59 -2.60 -8.96
C THR A 346 -17.68 -2.20 -7.96
N ARG A 347 -18.95 -2.18 -8.42
CA ARG A 347 -20.10 -1.95 -7.55
C ARG A 347 -20.39 -3.14 -6.62
N ARG A 348 -19.85 -4.31 -6.91
CA ARG A 348 -20.10 -5.57 -6.17
C ARG A 348 -19.23 -5.69 -4.91
N THR A 349 -18.32 -4.76 -4.67
CA THR A 349 -17.49 -4.75 -3.47
C THR A 349 -18.31 -4.54 -2.21
N THR A 350 -17.95 -5.23 -1.15
CA THR A 350 -18.48 -5.03 0.22
C THR A 350 -17.63 -4.04 1.02
N GLN A 351 -16.53 -3.56 0.44
CA GLN A 351 -15.51 -2.81 1.16
C GLN A 351 -15.71 -1.29 1.17
N ARG A 352 -16.81 -0.77 0.58
CA ARG A 352 -17.07 0.68 0.55
C ARG A 352 -17.03 1.34 1.93
N PRO A 353 -17.67 0.80 2.99
CA PRO A 353 -17.63 1.42 4.31
C PRO A 353 -16.21 1.47 4.87
N ALA A 354 -15.43 0.39 4.72
CA ALA A 354 -14.03 0.37 5.13
C ALA A 354 -13.19 1.38 4.35
N ALA A 355 -13.36 1.46 3.01
CA ALA A 355 -12.65 2.40 2.17
C ALA A 355 -12.89 3.87 2.56
N LEU A 356 -14.11 4.23 2.97
CA LEU A 356 -14.44 5.58 3.42
C LEU A 356 -13.77 5.93 4.75
N LEU A 357 -13.64 4.96 5.69
CA LEU A 357 -12.95 5.18 6.96
C LEU A 357 -11.42 5.35 6.79
N LEU A 358 -10.85 4.85 5.70
CA LEU A 358 -9.42 5.03 5.44
C LEU A 358 -9.05 6.46 5.08
N LEU A 359 -9.98 7.29 4.59
CA LEU A 359 -9.70 8.69 4.29
C LEU A 359 -9.40 9.51 5.57
N PRO A 360 -10.30 9.55 6.58
CA PRO A 360 -9.97 10.24 7.83
C PRO A 360 -8.81 9.57 8.58
N ALA A 361 -8.64 8.24 8.47
CA ALA A 361 -7.46 7.57 9.04
C ALA A 361 -6.15 8.04 8.39
N ALA A 362 -6.13 8.28 7.07
CA ALA A 362 -4.99 8.84 6.37
C ALA A 362 -4.70 10.29 6.81
N ALA A 363 -5.71 11.14 6.91
CA ALA A 363 -5.56 12.50 7.40
C ALA A 363 -5.03 12.54 8.85
N LEU A 364 -5.55 11.69 9.73
CA LEU A 364 -5.05 11.57 11.11
C LEU A 364 -3.63 10.99 11.17
N SER A 365 -3.25 10.12 10.22
CA SER A 365 -1.86 9.65 10.13
C SER A 365 -0.89 10.78 9.84
N SER A 366 -1.26 11.71 8.94
CA SER A 366 -0.45 12.90 8.66
C SER A 366 -0.46 13.91 9.80
N LEU A 367 -1.55 14.00 10.53
CA LEU A 367 -1.62 14.81 11.74
C LEU A 367 -0.68 14.25 12.81
N GLY A 368 -0.58 12.91 12.96
CA GLY A 368 0.35 12.27 13.88
C GLY A 368 1.80 12.37 13.43
N TYR A 369 2.07 12.12 12.14
CA TYR A 369 3.37 12.26 11.49
C TYR A 369 3.17 12.80 10.06
N PRO A 370 3.74 13.95 9.71
CA PRO A 370 4.82 14.66 10.41
C PRO A 370 4.37 15.78 11.38
N LEU A 371 3.08 16.18 11.41
CA LEU A 371 2.66 17.46 12.02
C LEU A 371 2.79 17.52 13.54
N LEU A 372 2.30 16.52 14.27
CA LEU A 372 2.32 16.44 15.75
C LEU A 372 3.27 15.33 16.22
N TYR A 373 4.36 15.08 15.48
CA TYR A 373 5.19 13.93 15.81
C TYR A 373 5.92 14.07 17.15
N GLU A 374 6.32 15.27 17.54
CA GLU A 374 6.89 15.56 18.86
C GLU A 374 5.88 15.26 19.98
N ASP A 375 4.61 15.63 19.78
CA ASP A 375 3.52 15.30 20.71
C ASP A 375 3.31 13.78 20.81
N VAL A 376 3.41 13.07 19.70
CA VAL A 376 3.35 11.60 19.70
C VAL A 376 4.54 11.02 20.44
N ILE A 377 5.77 11.43 20.15
CA ILE A 377 6.98 10.97 20.85
C ILE A 377 6.90 11.25 22.36
N ALA A 378 6.44 12.44 22.73
CA ALA A 378 6.28 12.86 24.13
C ALA A 378 5.08 12.21 24.83
N SER A 379 4.15 11.57 24.10
CA SER A 379 2.88 11.04 24.63
C SER A 379 2.00 12.13 25.26
N THR A 380 1.93 13.32 24.65
CA THR A 380 1.02 14.37 25.12
C THR A 380 -0.44 13.96 24.93
N PRO A 381 -1.42 14.61 25.61
CA PRO A 381 -2.85 14.35 25.33
C PRO A 381 -3.24 14.52 23.87
N ALA A 382 -2.64 15.49 23.17
CA ALA A 382 -2.89 15.73 21.74
C ALA A 382 -2.39 14.56 20.88
N GLY A 383 -1.13 14.14 21.05
CA GLY A 383 -0.54 13.01 20.36
C GLY A 383 -1.29 11.70 20.62
N CYS A 384 -1.64 11.44 21.90
CA CYS A 384 -2.44 10.26 22.27
C CYS A 384 -3.82 10.27 21.61
N THR A 385 -4.52 11.41 21.60
CA THR A 385 -5.85 11.54 20.98
C THR A 385 -5.81 11.23 19.49
N VAL A 386 -4.83 11.78 18.77
CA VAL A 386 -4.68 11.51 17.33
C VAL A 386 -4.47 10.02 17.07
N LEU A 387 -3.61 9.35 17.84
CA LEU A 387 -3.35 7.92 17.70
C LEU A 387 -4.58 7.06 18.04
N VAL A 388 -5.30 7.39 19.11
CA VAL A 388 -6.54 6.68 19.50
C VAL A 388 -7.58 6.79 18.39
N LEU A 389 -7.83 7.99 17.86
CA LEU A 389 -8.79 8.21 16.78
C LEU A 389 -8.37 7.48 15.50
N ARG A 390 -7.10 7.63 15.08
CA ARG A 390 -6.58 6.99 13.87
C ARG A 390 -6.67 5.46 13.97
N ASN A 391 -6.18 4.88 15.06
CA ASN A 391 -6.18 3.45 15.27
C ASN A 391 -7.59 2.89 15.48
N GLY A 392 -8.48 3.65 16.11
CA GLY A 392 -9.91 3.32 16.22
C GLY A 392 -10.59 3.22 14.85
N LEU A 393 -10.31 4.16 13.94
CA LEU A 393 -10.80 4.11 12.55
C LEU A 393 -10.26 2.89 11.80
N LEU A 394 -8.98 2.54 11.97
CA LEU A 394 -8.39 1.36 11.34
C LEU A 394 -9.02 0.06 11.86
N LEU A 395 -9.28 -0.03 13.17
CA LEU A 395 -9.99 -1.17 13.77
C LEU A 395 -11.41 -1.29 13.24
N ALA A 396 -12.15 -0.17 13.18
CA ALA A 396 -13.50 -0.14 12.62
C ALA A 396 -13.52 -0.55 11.15
N ALA A 397 -12.55 -0.07 10.34
CA ALA A 397 -12.40 -0.45 8.95
C ALA A 397 -12.10 -1.96 8.81
N ALA A 398 -11.19 -2.50 9.62
CA ALA A 398 -10.87 -3.94 9.63
C ALA A 398 -12.09 -4.78 10.00
N TRP A 399 -12.84 -4.40 11.04
CA TRP A 399 -14.06 -5.10 11.44
C TRP A 399 -15.15 -5.08 10.37
N LEU A 400 -15.42 -3.92 9.75
CA LEU A 400 -16.39 -3.79 8.67
C LEU A 400 -15.97 -4.60 7.44
N SER A 401 -14.68 -4.59 7.13
CA SER A 401 -14.11 -5.38 6.05
C SER A 401 -14.28 -6.86 6.26
N CYS A 402 -13.92 -7.39 7.43
CA CYS A 402 -14.11 -8.79 7.81
C CYS A 402 -15.58 -9.21 7.74
N ARG A 403 -16.48 -8.41 8.34
CA ARG A 403 -17.92 -8.67 8.32
C ARG A 403 -18.49 -8.68 6.91
N GLY A 404 -18.10 -7.72 6.07
CA GLY A 404 -18.52 -7.62 4.67
C GLY A 404 -18.08 -8.84 3.86
N LEU A 405 -16.79 -9.15 3.92
CA LEU A 405 -16.20 -10.31 3.24
C LEU A 405 -16.87 -11.62 3.67
N TRP A 406 -17.01 -11.85 4.99
CA TRP A 406 -17.63 -13.05 5.53
C TRP A 406 -19.05 -13.23 5.01
N ARG A 407 -19.90 -12.20 5.18
CA ARG A 407 -21.32 -12.26 4.76
C ARG A 407 -21.48 -12.51 3.27
N ALA A 408 -20.67 -11.84 2.43
CA ALA A 408 -20.78 -11.98 0.98
C ALA A 408 -20.38 -13.37 0.47
N THR A 409 -19.49 -14.08 1.19
CA THR A 409 -18.89 -15.30 0.70
C THR A 409 -19.35 -16.59 1.41
N THR A 410 -19.91 -16.47 2.63
CA THR A 410 -20.30 -17.65 3.43
C THR A 410 -21.81 -17.86 3.53
N ALA A 411 -22.66 -16.85 3.21
CA ALA A 411 -24.11 -17.01 3.23
C ALA A 411 -24.56 -18.19 2.35
N ALA A 412 -25.47 -19.03 2.86
CA ALA A 412 -26.10 -20.09 2.08
C ALA A 412 -26.82 -19.48 0.86
N SER A 413 -26.86 -20.16 -0.28
CA SER A 413 -27.73 -19.79 -1.38
C SER A 413 -29.17 -20.03 -0.92
N ASN A 414 -29.96 -18.97 -0.77
CA ASN A 414 -31.39 -19.12 -0.87
C ASN A 414 -31.68 -19.45 -2.34
N THR A 415 -31.67 -20.72 -2.66
CA THR A 415 -32.24 -21.27 -3.90
C THR A 415 -33.73 -21.42 -3.71
#